data_9ed13586147dd619bd39ab6d3ace1b8f
#
_entry.id   9ed13586147dd619bd39ab6d3ace1b8f
#
_cell.length_a   1.000
_cell.length_b   1.000
_cell.length_c   1.000
_cell.angle_alpha   90.00
_cell.angle_beta   90.00
_cell.angle_gamma   90.00
#
_symmetry.space_group_name_H-M   'P 1'
#
loop_
_entity.id
_entity.type
_entity.pdbx_description
1 polymer ?
#
loop_
_entity_poly.entity_id
_entity_poly.type
_entity_poly.pdbx_seq_one_letter_code
_entity_poly.pdbx_strand_id
1 'polypeptide(L)'
;MMPLEVQPRFTFNTVGLFTNDNKAIVDFYTKAFGFITSWDGIQPNVEMFFGNNRIILYPRSAFEQMVSKKFQYPHGLNGTMELSFDVPTFADVDKEYQYALNNGAKSVLPPTTEPWGQRTCYVADPDGNLIEIGSFVE
;
A
#
# COMPACT_ATOMS: atom_id res chain seq x y z
N MET A 1 23.51 -12.50 7.83
CA MET A 1 23.72 -13.07 9.15
C MET A 1 22.71 -12.47 10.13
N MET A 2 22.10 -13.31 10.91
CA MET A 2 21.02 -12.89 11.80
C MET A 2 21.50 -12.84 13.24
N PRO A 3 21.04 -11.87 14.03
CA PRO A 3 21.33 -11.82 15.46
C PRO A 3 20.40 -12.80 16.21
N LEU A 4 20.73 -14.07 16.16
CA LEU A 4 19.82 -15.12 16.60
C LEU A 4 19.59 -15.17 18.10
N GLU A 5 20.50 -14.57 18.87
CA GLU A 5 20.41 -14.58 20.33
C GLU A 5 19.43 -13.54 20.88
N VAL A 6 19.01 -12.62 20.03
CA VAL A 6 18.07 -11.58 20.47
C VAL A 6 16.66 -12.15 20.51
N GLN A 7 16.07 -12.16 21.69
CA GLN A 7 14.65 -12.50 21.84
C GLN A 7 13.84 -11.23 21.66
N PRO A 8 13.09 -11.12 20.57
CA PRO A 8 12.29 -9.92 20.35
C PRO A 8 11.20 -9.81 21.41
N ARG A 9 11.14 -8.67 22.08
CA ARG A 9 10.05 -8.40 23.01
C ARG A 9 8.78 -7.97 22.27
N PHE A 10 8.92 -7.68 20.98
CA PHE A 10 7.83 -7.24 20.13
C PHE A 10 7.71 -8.15 18.94
N THR A 11 6.50 -8.31 18.46
CA THR A 11 6.23 -8.93 17.17
C THR A 11 5.73 -7.85 16.23
N PHE A 12 6.39 -7.67 15.08
CA PHE A 12 5.90 -6.74 14.07
C PHE A 12 4.64 -7.34 13.44
N ASN A 13 3.53 -6.63 13.55
CA ASN A 13 2.23 -7.20 13.26
C ASN A 13 1.67 -6.73 11.92
N THR A 14 1.70 -5.43 11.64
CA THR A 14 1.00 -4.90 10.48
C THR A 14 1.44 -3.48 10.19
N VAL A 15 1.14 -3.02 8.97
CA VAL A 15 1.18 -1.61 8.60
C VAL A 15 -0.26 -1.11 8.60
N GLY A 16 -0.52 -0.01 9.31
CA GLY A 16 -1.82 0.61 9.33
C GLY A 16 -1.88 1.83 8.42
N LEU A 17 -2.98 1.99 7.71
CA LEU A 17 -3.25 3.17 6.91
C LEU A 17 -4.47 3.87 7.50
N PHE A 18 -4.33 5.16 7.81
CA PHE A 18 -5.45 5.97 8.24
C PHE A 18 -6.09 6.58 7.00
N THR A 19 -7.36 6.31 6.80
CA THR A 19 -8.04 6.58 5.54
C THR A 19 -9.04 7.71 5.65
N ASN A 20 -9.28 8.40 4.54
CA ASN A 20 -10.43 9.30 4.42
C ASN A 20 -11.72 8.48 4.35
N ASP A 21 -11.68 7.39 3.57
CA ASP A 21 -12.84 6.56 3.30
C ASP A 21 -12.36 5.12 3.12
N ASN A 22 -12.69 4.28 4.09
CA ASN A 22 -12.29 2.87 4.06
C ASN A 22 -12.76 2.17 2.78
N LYS A 23 -13.98 2.43 2.33
CA LYS A 23 -14.52 1.75 1.17
C LYS A 23 -13.70 2.01 -0.09
N ALA A 24 -13.30 3.27 -0.30
CA ALA A 24 -12.49 3.63 -1.46
C ALA A 24 -11.15 2.89 -1.44
N ILE A 25 -10.52 2.77 -0.27
CA ILE A 25 -9.24 2.09 -0.12
C ILE A 25 -9.40 0.58 -0.25
N VAL A 26 -10.45 0.00 0.34
CA VAL A 26 -10.75 -1.42 0.18
C VAL A 26 -10.96 -1.76 -1.29
N ASP A 27 -11.80 -1.00 -1.98
CA ASP A 27 -12.08 -1.25 -3.39
C ASP A 27 -10.82 -1.15 -4.23
N PHE A 28 -9.98 -0.17 -3.94
CA PHE A 28 -8.73 0.00 -4.69
C PHE A 28 -7.79 -1.19 -4.51
N TYR A 29 -7.46 -1.54 -3.26
CA TYR A 29 -6.47 -2.61 -3.02
C TYR A 29 -6.98 -3.98 -3.40
N THR A 30 -8.28 -4.24 -3.29
CA THR A 30 -8.84 -5.51 -3.75
C THR A 30 -8.82 -5.62 -5.26
N LYS A 31 -9.16 -4.56 -5.98
CA LYS A 31 -9.25 -4.60 -7.44
C LYS A 31 -7.88 -4.48 -8.10
N ALA A 32 -7.07 -3.53 -7.66
CA ALA A 32 -5.80 -3.24 -8.32
C ALA A 32 -4.69 -4.21 -7.92
N PHE A 33 -4.69 -4.70 -6.69
CA PHE A 33 -3.58 -5.50 -6.15
C PHE A 33 -3.97 -6.88 -5.67
N GLY A 34 -5.26 -7.20 -5.63
CA GLY A 34 -5.69 -8.54 -5.24
C GLY A 34 -5.69 -8.81 -3.74
N PHE A 35 -5.72 -7.78 -2.91
CA PHE A 35 -5.88 -7.99 -1.47
C PHE A 35 -7.21 -8.66 -1.17
N ILE A 36 -7.25 -9.42 -0.10
CA ILE A 36 -8.44 -10.16 0.34
C ILE A 36 -8.89 -9.59 1.68
N THR A 37 -10.19 -9.42 1.84
CA THR A 37 -10.77 -8.96 3.10
C THR A 37 -12.13 -9.59 3.31
N SER A 38 -12.49 -9.76 4.59
CA SER A 38 -13.84 -10.16 4.99
C SER A 38 -14.62 -9.00 5.61
N TRP A 39 -14.19 -7.75 5.33
CA TRP A 39 -14.82 -6.56 5.87
C TRP A 39 -16.32 -6.52 5.53
N ASP A 40 -17.15 -6.18 6.52
CA ASP A 40 -18.59 -6.14 6.38
C ASP A 40 -19.12 -4.83 5.79
N GLY A 41 -18.26 -3.88 5.50
CA GLY A 41 -18.63 -2.58 4.98
C GLY A 41 -19.05 -1.57 6.05
N ILE A 42 -19.00 -1.94 7.32
CA ILE A 42 -19.54 -1.13 8.42
C ILE A 42 -18.49 -0.85 9.48
N GLN A 43 -17.75 -1.87 9.92
CA GLN A 43 -16.78 -1.72 11.00
C GLN A 43 -15.69 -0.72 10.62
N PRO A 44 -15.27 0.15 11.55
CA PRO A 44 -14.22 1.11 11.23
C PRO A 44 -12.85 0.46 11.03
N ASN A 45 -12.59 -0.66 11.67
CA ASN A 45 -11.33 -1.38 11.55
C ASN A 45 -11.44 -2.40 10.42
N VAL A 46 -10.56 -2.31 9.44
CA VAL A 46 -10.56 -3.23 8.29
C VAL A 46 -9.23 -3.96 8.24
N GLU A 47 -9.28 -5.28 8.17
CA GLU A 47 -8.09 -6.09 7.90
C GLU A 47 -8.08 -6.52 6.45
N MET A 48 -6.94 -6.33 5.79
CA MET A 48 -6.75 -6.77 4.41
C MET A 48 -5.48 -7.61 4.34
N PHE A 49 -5.55 -8.72 3.62
CA PHE A 49 -4.45 -9.68 3.54
C PHE A 49 -3.93 -9.79 2.12
N PHE A 50 -2.61 -9.93 2.00
CA PHE A 50 -1.93 -10.23 0.76
C PHE A 50 -0.88 -11.30 1.09
N GLY A 51 -1.19 -12.57 0.75
CA GLY A 51 -0.35 -13.67 1.19
C GLY A 51 -0.25 -13.69 2.71
N ASN A 52 0.96 -13.67 3.23
CA ASN A 52 1.22 -13.63 4.67
C ASN A 52 1.32 -12.22 5.23
N ASN A 53 1.14 -11.22 4.39
CA ASN A 53 1.23 -9.82 4.81
C ASN A 53 -0.16 -9.28 5.08
N ARG A 54 -0.22 -8.29 5.95
CA ARG A 54 -1.48 -7.68 6.35
C ARG A 54 -1.34 -6.17 6.43
N ILE A 55 -2.37 -5.47 5.98
CA ILE A 55 -2.53 -4.06 6.29
C ILE A 55 -3.85 -3.88 7.03
N ILE A 56 -3.92 -2.86 7.88
CA ILE A 56 -5.13 -2.50 8.60
C ILE A 56 -5.51 -1.08 8.19
N LEU A 57 -6.79 -0.87 7.96
CA LEU A 57 -7.33 0.44 7.65
C LEU A 57 -8.16 0.93 8.83
N TYR A 58 -8.07 2.21 9.12
CA TYR A 58 -8.88 2.85 10.14
C TYR A 58 -9.18 4.29 9.71
N PRO A 59 -10.43 4.78 9.84
CA PRO A 59 -10.73 6.14 9.41
C PRO A 59 -9.96 7.17 10.23
N ARG A 60 -9.43 8.18 9.56
CA ARG A 60 -8.72 9.28 10.19
C ARG A 60 -9.53 9.93 11.30
N SER A 61 -10.82 10.20 11.02
CA SER A 61 -11.72 10.82 11.99
C SER A 61 -11.93 9.96 13.22
N ALA A 62 -12.08 8.65 13.03
CA ALA A 62 -12.28 7.72 14.14
C ALA A 62 -11.02 7.63 15.02
N PHE A 63 -9.85 7.63 14.40
CA PHE A 63 -8.60 7.60 15.13
C PHE A 63 -8.39 8.88 15.93
N GLU A 64 -8.63 10.03 15.32
CA GLU A 64 -8.53 11.32 15.99
C GLU A 64 -9.45 11.39 17.22
N GLN A 65 -10.66 10.88 17.07
CA GLN A 65 -11.60 10.82 18.18
C GLN A 65 -11.09 9.89 19.29
N MET A 66 -10.55 8.75 18.92
CA MET A 66 -10.06 7.77 19.89
C MET A 66 -8.93 8.31 20.73
N VAL A 67 -7.99 9.05 20.14
CA VAL A 67 -6.82 9.58 20.85
C VAL A 67 -7.02 11.00 21.34
N SER A 68 -8.15 11.64 21.02
CA SER A 68 -8.47 13.03 21.39
C SER A 68 -7.41 14.01 20.89
N LYS A 69 -6.96 13.82 19.64
CA LYS A 69 -5.95 14.65 18.99
C LYS A 69 -6.30 14.85 17.53
N LYS A 70 -5.88 15.98 16.98
CA LYS A 70 -5.98 16.28 15.57
C LYS A 70 -4.62 16.08 14.91
N PHE A 71 -4.64 15.58 13.68
CA PHE A 71 -3.43 15.37 12.89
C PHE A 71 -3.54 16.14 11.58
N GLN A 72 -2.38 16.46 11.02
CA GLN A 72 -2.29 17.00 9.68
C GLN A 72 -2.05 15.84 8.72
N TYR A 73 -2.76 15.87 7.61
CA TYR A 73 -2.64 14.83 6.58
C TYR A 73 -2.12 15.46 5.30
N PRO A 74 -1.39 14.70 4.49
CA PRO A 74 -0.89 15.22 3.22
C PRO A 74 -2.04 15.57 2.29
N HIS A 75 -1.86 16.62 1.52
CA HIS A 75 -2.73 16.97 0.40
C HIS A 75 -2.08 16.47 -0.88
N GLY A 76 -2.74 15.58 -1.62
CA GLY A 76 -2.15 14.94 -2.77
C GLY A 76 -1.28 13.75 -2.38
N LEU A 77 -0.05 13.71 -2.88
CA LEU A 77 0.83 12.56 -2.67
C LEU A 77 1.43 12.56 -1.27
N ASN A 78 1.47 11.37 -0.68
CA ASN A 78 2.11 11.16 0.63
C ASN A 78 3.49 10.56 0.42
N GLY A 79 4.52 11.39 0.53
CA GLY A 79 5.91 10.97 0.32
C GLY A 79 6.61 10.41 1.53
N THR A 80 5.89 10.12 2.61
CA THR A 80 6.51 9.66 3.86
C THR A 80 6.90 8.19 3.82
N MET A 81 6.13 7.36 3.11
CA MET A 81 6.36 5.93 3.03
C MET A 81 5.75 5.36 1.76
N GLU A 82 6.09 4.13 1.47
CA GLU A 82 5.53 3.44 0.33
C GLU A 82 5.21 2.00 0.69
N LEU A 83 4.30 1.40 -0.07
CA LEU A 83 4.14 -0.04 -0.16
C LEU A 83 4.81 -0.49 -1.45
N SER A 84 5.63 -1.54 -1.38
CA SER A 84 6.41 -1.98 -2.54
C SER A 84 6.04 -3.42 -2.89
N PHE A 85 5.84 -3.66 -4.18
CA PHE A 85 5.46 -4.96 -4.72
C PHE A 85 6.45 -5.37 -5.80
N ASP A 86 6.86 -6.63 -5.78
CA ASP A 86 7.66 -7.20 -6.84
C ASP A 86 6.76 -7.93 -7.83
N VAL A 87 7.12 -7.84 -9.10
CA VAL A 87 6.50 -8.64 -10.16
C VAL A 87 7.59 -9.45 -10.87
N PRO A 88 7.20 -10.53 -11.60
CA PRO A 88 8.21 -11.45 -12.14
C PRO A 88 9.18 -10.84 -13.14
N THR A 89 8.73 -9.98 -14.04
CA THR A 89 9.58 -9.46 -15.11
C THR A 89 9.33 -7.98 -15.40
N PHE A 90 10.22 -7.38 -16.16
CA PHE A 90 10.07 -5.99 -16.64
C PHE A 90 8.73 -5.78 -17.36
N ALA A 91 8.33 -6.73 -18.20
CA ALA A 91 7.07 -6.61 -18.93
C ALA A 91 5.88 -6.57 -17.96
N ASP A 92 5.98 -7.28 -16.84
CA ASP A 92 4.92 -7.28 -15.84
C ASP A 92 4.82 -5.92 -15.12
N VAL A 93 5.92 -5.19 -14.99
CA VAL A 93 5.88 -3.83 -14.43
C VAL A 93 4.96 -2.95 -15.28
N ASP A 94 5.16 -2.96 -16.60
CA ASP A 94 4.33 -2.16 -17.51
C ASP A 94 2.86 -2.60 -17.45
N LYS A 95 2.64 -3.89 -17.42
CA LYS A 95 1.30 -4.46 -17.40
C LYS A 95 0.55 -4.10 -16.12
N GLU A 96 1.20 -4.29 -14.98
CA GLU A 96 0.56 -4.00 -13.69
C GLU A 96 0.41 -2.51 -13.44
N TYR A 97 1.34 -1.69 -13.94
CA TYR A 97 1.18 -0.25 -13.91
C TYR A 97 -0.13 0.16 -14.61
N GLN A 98 -0.34 -0.31 -15.82
CA GLN A 98 -1.54 0.04 -16.58
C GLN A 98 -2.79 -0.51 -15.90
N TYR A 99 -2.71 -1.72 -15.36
CA TYR A 99 -3.84 -2.32 -14.65
C TYR A 99 -4.21 -1.50 -13.42
N ALA A 100 -3.21 -1.03 -12.67
CA ALA A 100 -3.46 -0.20 -11.49
C ALA A 100 -4.15 1.12 -11.89
N LEU A 101 -3.68 1.78 -12.96
CA LEU A 101 -4.31 3.00 -13.44
C LEU A 101 -5.77 2.75 -13.85
N ASN A 102 -6.03 1.63 -14.50
CA ASN A 102 -7.39 1.27 -14.91
C ASN A 102 -8.31 1.00 -13.71
N ASN A 103 -7.73 0.78 -12.54
CA ASN A 103 -8.48 0.50 -11.31
C ASN A 103 -8.34 1.61 -10.27
N GLY A 104 -8.05 2.82 -10.68
CA GLY A 104 -8.16 4.00 -9.83
C GLY A 104 -6.86 4.56 -9.29
N ALA A 105 -5.71 3.96 -9.60
CA ALA A 105 -4.43 4.51 -9.19
C ALA A 105 -4.11 5.79 -9.99
N LYS A 106 -3.36 6.67 -9.36
CA LYS A 106 -2.78 7.83 -10.05
C LYS A 106 -1.32 7.53 -10.37
N SER A 107 -0.89 7.93 -11.57
CA SER A 107 0.52 7.77 -11.96
C SER A 107 1.39 8.76 -11.19
N VAL A 108 2.50 8.26 -10.66
CA VAL A 108 3.54 9.08 -10.05
C VAL A 108 4.81 9.03 -10.88
N LEU A 109 5.23 7.83 -11.29
CA LEU A 109 6.36 7.62 -12.19
C LEU A 109 5.98 6.48 -13.13
N PRO A 110 5.89 6.73 -14.45
CA PRO A 110 5.65 5.64 -15.39
C PRO A 110 6.78 4.62 -15.37
N PRO A 111 6.55 3.38 -15.88
CA PRO A 111 7.59 2.37 -15.90
C PRO A 111 8.89 2.89 -16.51
N THR A 112 9.98 2.74 -15.77
CA THR A 112 11.29 3.26 -16.12
C THR A 112 12.34 2.22 -15.76
N THR A 113 13.26 1.96 -16.68
CA THR A 113 14.40 1.08 -16.40
C THR A 113 15.51 1.94 -15.83
N GLU A 114 15.87 1.68 -14.58
CA GLU A 114 16.83 2.48 -13.85
C GLU A 114 18.25 1.96 -14.06
N PRO A 115 19.27 2.83 -13.85
CA PRO A 115 20.66 2.43 -14.08
C PRO A 115 21.15 1.26 -13.22
N TRP A 116 20.49 0.99 -12.09
CA TRP A 116 20.85 -0.13 -11.21
C TRP A 116 20.23 -1.45 -11.61
N GLY A 117 19.57 -1.53 -12.77
CA GLY A 117 19.07 -2.79 -13.31
C GLY A 117 17.65 -3.15 -12.93
N GLN A 118 16.92 -2.23 -12.34
CA GLN A 118 15.53 -2.41 -11.97
C GLN A 118 14.63 -1.67 -12.96
N ARG A 119 13.54 -2.31 -13.36
CA ARG A 119 12.44 -1.57 -13.97
C ARG A 119 11.40 -1.36 -12.91
N THR A 120 10.98 -0.12 -12.71
CA THR A 120 10.07 0.25 -11.64
C THR A 120 9.09 1.31 -12.09
N CYS A 121 7.96 1.38 -11.41
CA CYS A 121 7.00 2.46 -11.55
C CYS A 121 6.44 2.80 -10.17
N TYR A 122 5.86 3.98 -10.07
CA TYR A 122 5.16 4.40 -8.86
C TYR A 122 3.77 4.86 -9.23
N VAL A 123 2.82 4.40 -8.43
CA VAL A 123 1.43 4.87 -8.50
C VAL A 123 1.01 5.30 -7.09
N ALA A 124 -0.14 5.92 -6.99
CA ALA A 124 -0.68 6.33 -5.70
C ALA A 124 -2.10 5.79 -5.53
N ASP A 125 -2.44 5.43 -4.30
CA ASP A 125 -3.79 5.03 -3.95
C ASP A 125 -4.70 6.27 -3.82
N PRO A 126 -6.01 6.09 -3.57
CA PRO A 126 -6.93 7.24 -3.49
C PRO A 126 -6.59 8.28 -2.42
N ASP A 127 -5.86 7.88 -1.38
CA ASP A 127 -5.42 8.82 -0.33
C ASP A 127 -4.05 9.42 -0.62
N GLY A 128 -3.42 9.05 -1.74
CA GLY A 128 -2.13 9.58 -2.14
C GLY A 128 -0.95 8.79 -1.60
N ASN A 129 -1.16 7.62 -1.00
CA ASN A 129 -0.06 6.79 -0.53
C ASN A 129 0.69 6.19 -1.71
N LEU A 130 2.02 6.22 -1.64
CA LEU A 130 2.88 5.76 -2.73
C LEU A 130 2.95 4.24 -2.76
N ILE A 131 2.95 3.70 -3.97
CA ILE A 131 3.06 2.28 -4.22
C ILE A 131 4.10 2.07 -5.32
N GLU A 132 5.10 1.25 -5.04
CA GLU A 132 6.09 0.85 -6.04
C GLU A 132 5.74 -0.52 -6.60
N ILE A 133 5.90 -0.67 -7.91
CA ILE A 133 5.84 -1.97 -8.59
C ILE A 133 7.13 -2.12 -9.37
N GLY A 134 7.90 -3.16 -9.07
CA GLY A 134 9.22 -3.30 -9.68
C GLY A 134 9.65 -4.73 -9.92
N SER A 135 10.69 -4.86 -10.76
CA SER A 135 11.34 -6.12 -11.06
C SER A 135 12.80 -5.88 -11.43
N PHE A 136 13.65 -6.85 -11.09
CA PHE A 136 15.04 -6.89 -11.53
C PHE A 136 15.26 -7.90 -12.66
N VAL A 137 14.21 -8.50 -13.20
CA VAL A 137 14.28 -9.55 -14.21
C VAL A 137 13.71 -9.03 -15.54
N GLU A 138 14.56 -9.04 -16.57
CA GLU A 138 14.12 -8.65 -17.90
C GLU A 138 13.10 -9.63 -18.49
#